data_2b6a684c13e08f8344d7df3c11205ac0
#
_entry.id   2b6a684c13e08f8344d7df3c11205ac0
#
_cell.length_a   1.000
_cell.length_b   1.000
_cell.length_c   1.000
_cell.angle_alpha   90.00
_cell.angle_beta   90.00
_cell.angle_gamma   90.00
#
_symmetry.space_group_name_H-M   'P 1'
#
loop_
_entity.id
_entity.type
_entity.pdbx_description
1 polymer ?
#
loop_
_entity_poly.entity_id
_entity_poly.type
_entity_poly.pdbx_seq_one_letter_code
_entity_poly.pdbx_strand_id
1 'polypeptide(L)'
;HDSTFTLTGRLQPTVIDILKDVDFHPEELRPEDYVTEGWGGVQCVEAGGPPAGTGCGGYVVGQTVKLLKQHHLLEDTDVVIFDVLGDVVCGGFAAPLQHADMALIVTANDFDSIYAMNRIIAAVGAKSKNYKVRLAGCIANRARETDEIDRFCDRVGFNRIAHMADVDAIRRSRLKKKTLFEMDDEPDILACREEYQRLAQSLWNGLPPMNPAPLPDREIFELLGFD
;
A
#
# COMPACT_ATOMS: atom_id res chain seq x y z
N HIS A 1 2.53 -10.64 2.76
CA HIS A 1 2.29 -11.78 1.83
C HIS A 1 1.03 -11.66 0.97
N ASP A 2 0.22 -10.63 1.15
CA ASP A 2 -1.12 -10.59 0.55
C ASP A 2 -1.09 -10.12 -0.91
N SER A 3 -0.44 -9.01 -1.19
CA SER A 3 -0.31 -8.44 -2.53
C SER A 3 0.55 -9.33 -3.45
N THR A 4 1.69 -9.78 -2.97
CA THR A 4 2.58 -10.68 -3.72
C THR A 4 1.90 -12.03 -4.00
N PHE A 5 1.18 -12.60 -3.02
CA PHE A 5 0.39 -13.81 -3.24
C PHE A 5 -0.67 -13.64 -4.35
N THR A 6 -1.35 -12.49 -4.39
CA THR A 6 -2.37 -12.21 -5.40
C THR A 6 -1.77 -12.19 -6.81
N LEU A 7 -0.57 -11.63 -6.96
CA LEU A 7 0.11 -11.51 -8.26
C LEU A 7 0.81 -12.80 -8.71
N THR A 8 1.32 -13.61 -7.77
CA THR A 8 2.15 -14.79 -8.07
C THR A 8 1.40 -16.13 -7.93
N GLY A 9 0.24 -16.13 -7.27
CA GLY A 9 -0.53 -17.34 -6.97
C GLY A 9 0.10 -18.28 -5.93
N ARG A 10 1.22 -17.87 -5.30
CA ARG A 10 1.95 -18.67 -4.30
C ARG A 10 2.56 -17.80 -3.21
N LEU A 11 2.83 -18.39 -2.05
CA LEU A 11 3.60 -17.71 -1.00
C LEU A 11 5.05 -17.52 -1.46
N GLN A 12 5.57 -16.33 -1.20
CA GLN A 12 6.94 -15.96 -1.53
C GLN A 12 7.84 -16.10 -0.29
N PRO A 13 9.11 -16.46 -0.47
CA PRO A 13 10.10 -16.30 0.59
C PRO A 13 10.24 -14.81 0.93
N THR A 14 10.51 -14.51 2.20
CA THR A 14 10.72 -13.12 2.60
C THR A 14 12.20 -12.76 2.56
N VAL A 15 12.51 -11.50 2.24
CA VAL A 15 13.91 -11.00 2.25
C VAL A 15 14.56 -11.26 3.60
N ILE A 16 13.84 -11.08 4.71
CA ILE A 16 14.41 -11.31 6.05
C ILE A 16 14.74 -12.78 6.31
N ASP A 17 13.94 -13.71 5.81
CA ASP A 17 14.23 -15.15 5.98
C ASP A 17 15.41 -15.56 5.11
N ILE A 18 15.46 -15.12 3.86
CA ILE A 18 16.61 -15.36 2.97
C ILE A 18 17.90 -14.77 3.55
N LEU A 19 17.86 -13.55 4.13
CA LEU A 19 19.02 -12.96 4.80
C LEU A 19 19.50 -13.78 5.99
N LYS A 20 18.61 -14.42 6.74
CA LYS A 20 19.00 -15.34 7.83
C LYS A 20 19.73 -16.56 7.31
N ASP A 21 19.29 -17.11 6.17
CA ASP A 21 19.90 -18.29 5.56
C ASP A 21 21.36 -18.07 5.13
N VAL A 22 21.74 -16.79 4.87
CA VAL A 22 23.10 -16.37 4.54
C VAL A 22 23.77 -15.57 5.69
N ASP A 23 23.39 -15.82 6.93
CA ASP A 23 23.93 -15.15 8.12
C ASP A 23 24.01 -13.61 7.99
N PHE A 24 23.02 -12.99 7.34
CA PHE A 24 22.93 -11.55 7.03
C PHE A 24 24.07 -11.03 6.15
N HIS A 25 24.58 -11.86 5.25
CA HIS A 25 25.53 -11.49 4.21
C HIS A 25 24.81 -11.15 2.89
N PRO A 26 24.29 -9.92 2.70
CA PRO A 26 23.48 -9.56 1.53
C PRO A 26 24.28 -9.62 0.21
N GLU A 27 25.61 -9.60 0.25
CA GLU A 27 26.49 -9.74 -0.90
C GLU A 27 26.45 -11.14 -1.52
N GLU A 28 25.95 -12.13 -0.82
CA GLU A 28 25.77 -13.50 -1.32
C GLU A 28 24.47 -13.67 -2.10
N LEU A 29 23.52 -12.72 -1.95
CA LEU A 29 22.20 -12.80 -2.57
C LEU A 29 22.22 -12.31 -4.01
N ARG A 30 21.43 -12.99 -4.86
CA ARG A 30 21.14 -12.59 -6.25
C ARG A 30 19.68 -12.16 -6.36
N PRO A 31 19.32 -11.36 -7.37
CA PRO A 31 17.92 -10.98 -7.59
C PRO A 31 16.95 -12.17 -7.63
N GLU A 32 17.35 -13.30 -8.21
CA GLU A 32 16.55 -14.51 -8.35
C GLU A 32 16.15 -15.15 -7.00
N ASP A 33 16.87 -14.82 -5.93
CA ASP A 33 16.62 -15.38 -4.61
C ASP A 33 15.39 -14.71 -3.94
N TYR A 34 15.11 -13.44 -4.24
CA TYR A 34 14.08 -12.65 -3.57
C TYR A 34 13.12 -11.91 -4.50
N VAL A 35 13.37 -11.86 -5.81
CA VAL A 35 12.44 -11.29 -6.79
C VAL A 35 11.69 -12.41 -7.48
N THR A 36 10.38 -12.29 -7.52
CA THR A 36 9.52 -13.23 -8.23
C THR A 36 8.68 -12.47 -9.26
N GLU A 37 8.65 -12.95 -10.48
CA GLU A 37 7.75 -12.43 -11.49
C GLU A 37 6.31 -12.89 -11.21
N GLY A 38 5.39 -11.94 -11.16
CA GLY A 38 3.97 -12.12 -11.03
C GLY A 38 3.23 -11.87 -12.34
N TRP A 39 1.92 -11.86 -12.26
CA TRP A 39 1.06 -11.60 -13.41
C TRP A 39 1.45 -10.29 -14.14
N GLY A 40 1.45 -10.36 -15.48
CA GLY A 40 1.75 -9.20 -16.32
C GLY A 40 3.22 -8.76 -16.29
N GLY A 41 4.14 -9.59 -15.78
CA GLY A 41 5.58 -9.26 -15.67
C GLY A 41 5.91 -8.37 -14.47
N VAL A 42 4.98 -8.21 -13.53
CA VAL A 42 5.22 -7.42 -12.31
C VAL A 42 6.24 -8.11 -11.43
N GLN A 43 7.33 -7.43 -11.13
CA GLN A 43 8.33 -7.92 -10.18
C GLN A 43 7.84 -7.77 -8.74
N CYS A 44 7.77 -8.87 -8.02
CA CYS A 44 7.26 -8.96 -6.66
C CYS A 44 8.40 -9.26 -5.69
N VAL A 45 8.46 -8.50 -4.59
CA VAL A 45 9.40 -8.71 -3.50
C VAL A 45 8.63 -8.69 -2.17
N GLU A 46 8.84 -9.71 -1.35
CA GLU A 46 8.24 -9.80 -0.03
C GLU A 46 9.28 -9.48 1.05
N ALA A 47 9.16 -8.31 1.68
CA ALA A 47 10.12 -7.89 2.69
C ALA A 47 10.09 -8.79 3.94
N GLY A 48 8.90 -9.21 4.35
CA GLY A 48 8.68 -9.93 5.60
C GLY A 48 8.61 -9.01 6.81
N GLY A 49 8.63 -9.61 7.99
CA GLY A 49 8.63 -8.91 9.27
C GLY A 49 9.67 -9.49 10.22
N PRO A 50 10.15 -8.69 11.18
CA PRO A 50 11.05 -9.23 12.21
C PRO A 50 10.32 -10.29 13.03
N PRO A 51 11.04 -11.30 13.54
CA PRO A 51 10.45 -12.24 14.49
C PRO A 51 9.87 -11.51 15.70
N ALA A 52 8.82 -12.05 16.29
CA ALA A 52 8.17 -11.45 17.45
C ALA A 52 9.20 -11.16 18.57
N GLY A 53 9.25 -9.90 19.04
CA GLY A 53 10.16 -9.44 20.07
C GLY A 53 11.61 -9.17 19.63
N THR A 54 11.94 -9.27 18.34
CA THR A 54 13.31 -9.11 17.86
C THR A 54 13.43 -8.10 16.73
N GLY A 55 13.34 -6.82 17.02
CA GLY A 55 13.68 -5.78 16.04
C GLY A 55 12.49 -4.97 15.52
N CYS A 56 12.80 -4.05 14.60
CA CYS A 56 11.85 -3.09 14.02
C CYS A 56 11.59 -3.42 12.55
N GLY A 57 10.33 -3.36 12.11
CA GLY A 57 9.96 -3.51 10.70
C GLY A 57 10.69 -2.55 9.76
N GLY A 58 11.08 -1.38 10.24
CA GLY A 58 11.89 -0.42 9.49
C GLY A 58 13.27 -0.93 9.09
N TYR A 59 13.87 -1.78 9.90
CA TYR A 59 15.14 -2.44 9.53
C TYR A 59 14.95 -3.34 8.30
N VAL A 60 13.90 -4.19 8.33
CA VAL A 60 13.62 -5.14 7.25
C VAL A 60 13.35 -4.42 5.93
N VAL A 61 12.50 -3.39 5.96
CA VAL A 61 12.21 -2.55 4.78
C VAL A 61 13.49 -1.86 4.29
N GLY A 62 14.29 -1.31 5.20
CA GLY A 62 15.57 -0.68 4.87
C GLY A 62 16.54 -1.63 4.18
N GLN A 63 16.68 -2.88 4.66
CA GLN A 63 17.51 -3.90 4.01
C GLN A 63 16.95 -4.29 2.63
N THR A 64 15.63 -4.45 2.51
CA THR A 64 15.00 -4.74 1.22
C THR A 64 15.28 -3.65 0.19
N VAL A 65 15.07 -2.37 0.54
CA VAL A 65 15.35 -1.24 -0.37
C VAL A 65 16.85 -1.17 -0.72
N LYS A 66 17.73 -1.45 0.25
CA LYS A 66 19.17 -1.49 0.01
C LYS A 66 19.56 -2.56 -1.04
N LEU A 67 19.00 -3.78 -0.91
CA LEU A 67 19.21 -4.86 -1.89
C LEU A 67 18.71 -4.46 -3.28
N LEU A 68 17.49 -3.92 -3.38
CA LEU A 68 16.92 -3.47 -4.65
C LEU A 68 17.81 -2.42 -5.34
N LYS A 69 18.39 -1.49 -4.60
CA LYS A 69 19.33 -0.48 -5.11
C LYS A 69 20.67 -1.09 -5.50
N GLN A 70 21.21 -1.97 -4.68
CA GLN A 70 22.50 -2.63 -4.91
C GLN A 70 22.47 -3.43 -6.21
N HIS A 71 21.35 -4.04 -6.55
CA HIS A 71 21.15 -4.81 -7.78
C HIS A 71 20.52 -4.01 -8.92
N HIS A 72 20.42 -2.67 -8.80
CA HIS A 72 19.89 -1.75 -9.82
C HIS A 72 18.43 -2.05 -10.26
N LEU A 73 17.65 -2.74 -9.42
CA LEU A 73 16.30 -3.19 -9.76
C LEU A 73 15.26 -2.05 -9.79
N LEU A 74 15.60 -0.86 -9.31
CA LEU A 74 14.72 0.30 -9.32
C LEU A 74 14.96 1.23 -10.52
N GLU A 75 16.07 1.08 -11.24
CA GLU A 75 16.52 2.03 -12.27
C GLU A 75 15.69 1.92 -13.55
N ASP A 76 15.29 0.68 -13.93
CA ASP A 76 14.52 0.40 -15.14
C ASP A 76 13.02 0.10 -14.81
N THR A 77 12.55 0.60 -13.67
CA THR A 77 11.17 0.38 -13.21
C THR A 77 10.34 1.64 -13.36
N ASP A 78 9.22 1.54 -14.10
CA ASP A 78 8.31 2.68 -14.31
C ASP A 78 7.57 3.09 -13.04
N VAL A 79 7.13 2.13 -12.23
CA VAL A 79 6.38 2.35 -11.00
C VAL A 79 6.81 1.37 -9.92
N VAL A 80 7.15 1.89 -8.74
CA VAL A 80 7.43 1.10 -7.55
C VAL A 80 6.32 1.31 -6.53
N ILE A 81 5.67 0.23 -6.12
CA ILE A 81 4.61 0.26 -5.10
C ILE A 81 5.14 -0.34 -3.80
N PHE A 82 5.18 0.48 -2.75
CA PHE A 82 5.40 0.02 -1.39
C PHE A 82 4.04 -0.24 -0.73
N ASP A 83 3.70 -1.51 -0.54
CA ASP A 83 2.50 -1.92 0.21
C ASP A 83 2.80 -1.85 1.71
N VAL A 84 2.35 -0.78 2.36
CA VAL A 84 2.75 -0.40 3.71
C VAL A 84 1.58 -0.60 4.67
N LEU A 85 1.88 -1.15 5.86
CA LEU A 85 0.91 -1.26 6.94
C LEU A 85 0.45 0.12 7.44
N GLY A 86 -0.82 0.21 7.88
CA GLY A 86 -1.39 1.45 8.42
C GLY A 86 -0.90 1.86 9.82
N ASP A 87 -0.01 1.09 10.45
CA ASP A 87 0.56 1.42 11.75
C ASP A 87 1.66 2.48 11.62
N VAL A 88 1.30 3.72 11.89
CA VAL A 88 2.17 4.90 11.78
C VAL A 88 3.26 4.98 12.84
N VAL A 89 3.19 4.17 13.90
CA VAL A 89 4.13 4.21 15.03
C VAL A 89 5.41 3.45 14.69
N CYS A 90 5.33 2.46 13.81
CA CYS A 90 6.47 1.60 13.52
C CYS A 90 7.39 2.16 12.41
N GLY A 91 8.67 1.79 12.48
CA GLY A 91 9.66 2.17 11.46
C GLY A 91 9.37 1.57 10.07
N GLY A 92 8.57 0.50 10.00
CA GLY A 92 8.09 -0.10 8.76
C GLY A 92 7.20 0.83 7.94
N PHE A 93 6.45 1.72 8.60
CA PHE A 93 5.71 2.79 7.95
C PHE A 93 6.64 3.92 7.46
N ALA A 94 7.58 4.34 8.28
CA ALA A 94 8.40 5.52 7.97
C ALA A 94 9.48 5.27 6.91
N ALA A 95 10.02 4.05 6.83
CA ALA A 95 11.14 3.75 5.92
C ALA A 95 10.76 3.86 4.43
N PRO A 96 9.62 3.33 3.94
CA PRO A 96 9.22 3.48 2.54
C PRO A 96 9.00 4.94 2.12
N LEU A 97 8.49 5.78 3.03
CA LEU A 97 8.20 7.19 2.74
C LEU A 97 9.43 8.00 2.34
N GLN A 98 10.64 7.56 2.73
CA GLN A 98 11.90 8.20 2.32
C GLN A 98 12.20 8.01 0.83
N HIS A 99 11.60 7.00 0.22
CA HIS A 99 11.84 6.59 -1.15
C HIS A 99 10.64 6.81 -2.07
N ALA A 100 9.51 7.21 -1.50
CA ALA A 100 8.27 7.44 -2.23
C ALA A 100 8.16 8.90 -2.69
N ASP A 101 7.56 9.11 -3.87
CA ASP A 101 7.17 10.42 -4.36
C ASP A 101 5.72 10.74 -3.97
N MET A 102 4.87 9.73 -3.91
CA MET A 102 3.44 9.83 -3.65
C MET A 102 2.99 8.85 -2.58
N ALA A 103 2.08 9.28 -1.72
CA ALA A 103 1.40 8.41 -0.76
C ALA A 103 -0.11 8.44 -1.00
N LEU A 104 -0.70 7.25 -1.11
CA LEU A 104 -2.12 7.02 -1.17
C LEU A 104 -2.57 6.33 0.11
N ILE A 105 -3.73 6.69 0.62
CA ILE A 105 -4.28 6.06 1.82
C ILE A 105 -5.43 5.15 1.41
N VAL A 106 -5.33 3.87 1.73
CA VAL A 106 -6.42 2.91 1.53
C VAL A 106 -7.21 2.81 2.83
N THR A 107 -8.50 3.05 2.78
CA THR A 107 -9.39 3.11 3.96
C THR A 107 -10.72 2.40 3.70
N ALA A 108 -11.38 1.92 4.74
CA ALA A 108 -12.78 1.49 4.69
C ALA A 108 -13.70 2.58 5.25
N ASN A 109 -15.03 2.45 5.01
CA ASN A 109 -16.03 3.42 5.48
C ASN A 109 -16.51 3.04 6.89
N ASP A 110 -15.60 3.11 7.85
CA ASP A 110 -15.85 2.87 9.27
C ASP A 110 -14.97 3.79 10.14
N PHE A 111 -15.38 3.95 11.40
CA PHE A 111 -14.72 4.84 12.34
C PHE A 111 -13.21 4.55 12.48
N ASP A 112 -12.83 3.29 12.72
CA ASP A 112 -11.45 2.92 13.02
C ASP A 112 -10.54 3.20 11.82
N SER A 113 -11.02 2.87 10.61
CA SER A 113 -10.29 3.11 9.36
C SER A 113 -10.11 4.59 9.06
N ILE A 114 -11.15 5.41 9.29
CA ILE A 114 -11.09 6.86 9.07
C ILE A 114 -10.22 7.53 10.15
N TYR A 115 -10.32 7.08 11.40
CA TYR A 115 -9.44 7.55 12.46
C TYR A 115 -7.96 7.23 12.15
N ALA A 116 -7.67 6.02 11.67
CA ALA A 116 -6.33 5.65 11.20
C ALA A 116 -5.88 6.52 10.02
N MET A 117 -6.75 6.80 9.04
CA MET A 117 -6.48 7.71 7.92
C MET A 117 -6.06 9.09 8.42
N ASN A 118 -6.75 9.66 9.41
CA ASN A 118 -6.39 10.95 10.03
C ASN A 118 -4.97 10.92 10.62
N ARG A 119 -4.60 9.84 11.29
CA ARG A 119 -3.25 9.65 11.87
C ARG A 119 -2.19 9.52 10.78
N ILE A 120 -2.49 8.82 9.69
CA ILE A 120 -1.59 8.69 8.53
C ILE A 120 -1.39 10.06 7.87
N ILE A 121 -2.45 10.85 7.66
CA ILE A 121 -2.35 12.22 7.14
C ILE A 121 -1.38 13.06 7.98
N ALA A 122 -1.52 13.04 9.30
CA ALA A 122 -0.62 13.76 10.21
C ALA A 122 0.83 13.27 10.09
N ALA A 123 1.04 11.96 10.03
CA ALA A 123 2.37 11.35 9.95
C ALA A 123 3.07 11.65 8.63
N VAL A 124 2.37 11.50 7.48
CA VAL A 124 2.93 11.83 6.16
C VAL A 124 3.18 13.33 6.04
N GLY A 125 2.27 14.18 6.52
CA GLY A 125 2.45 15.64 6.55
C GLY A 125 3.69 16.07 7.35
N ALA A 126 3.99 15.41 8.46
CA ALA A 126 5.21 15.66 9.20
C ALA A 126 6.47 15.22 8.43
N LYS A 127 6.43 14.08 7.75
CA LYS A 127 7.55 13.54 6.96
C LYS A 127 7.81 14.33 5.67
N SER A 128 6.76 14.88 5.04
CA SER A 128 6.89 15.67 3.80
C SER A 128 7.71 16.96 3.95
N LYS A 129 8.03 17.36 5.19
CA LYS A 129 8.96 18.46 5.46
C LYS A 129 10.41 18.10 5.13
N ASN A 130 10.76 16.81 5.23
CA ASN A 130 12.14 16.32 5.05
C ASN A 130 12.28 15.40 3.83
N TYR A 131 11.19 14.85 3.32
CA TYR A 131 11.17 13.91 2.21
C TYR A 131 10.33 14.44 1.03
N LYS A 132 10.54 13.87 -0.15
CA LYS A 132 9.77 14.22 -1.36
C LYS A 132 8.30 13.83 -1.27
N VAL A 133 7.97 12.83 -0.47
CA VAL A 133 6.63 12.24 -0.42
C VAL A 133 5.53 13.27 -0.20
N ARG A 134 4.48 13.16 -1.01
CA ARG A 134 3.27 13.99 -0.91
C ARG A 134 2.04 13.10 -0.89
N LEU A 135 1.03 13.50 -0.12
CA LEU A 135 -0.29 12.87 -0.16
C LEU A 135 -0.97 13.22 -1.49
N ALA A 136 -1.65 12.24 -2.09
CA ALA A 136 -2.33 12.42 -3.38
C ALA A 136 -3.82 12.02 -3.35
N GLY A 137 -4.30 11.46 -2.26
CA GLY A 137 -5.69 11.09 -2.08
C GLY A 137 -5.89 9.80 -1.28
N CYS A 138 -7.14 9.42 -1.08
CA CYS A 138 -7.49 8.13 -0.50
C CYS A 138 -8.33 7.29 -1.46
N ILE A 139 -8.30 5.98 -1.21
CA ILE A 139 -9.06 4.95 -1.91
C ILE A 139 -10.01 4.33 -0.88
N ALA A 140 -11.32 4.45 -1.11
CA ALA A 140 -12.31 3.69 -0.35
C ALA A 140 -12.25 2.23 -0.81
N ASN A 141 -11.90 1.32 0.09
CA ASN A 141 -11.72 -0.10 -0.22
C ASN A 141 -12.67 -0.94 0.61
N ARG A 142 -13.28 -1.94 -0.03
CA ARG A 142 -14.29 -2.83 0.59
C ARG A 142 -15.43 -2.05 1.27
N ALA A 143 -15.77 -0.92 0.70
CA ALA A 143 -16.82 -0.05 1.21
C ALA A 143 -18.08 -0.21 0.36
N ARG A 144 -19.25 -0.39 0.99
CA ARG A 144 -20.55 -0.36 0.30
C ARG A 144 -20.99 1.06 0.02
N GLU A 145 -20.74 1.93 0.97
CA GLU A 145 -21.02 3.36 0.95
C GLU A 145 -19.75 4.13 1.27
N THR A 146 -19.71 5.41 0.98
CA THR A 146 -18.50 6.26 1.16
C THR A 146 -18.80 7.56 1.89
N ASP A 147 -19.99 7.72 2.45
CA ASP A 147 -20.49 8.95 3.03
C ASP A 147 -19.66 9.46 4.21
N GLU A 148 -19.16 8.57 5.08
CA GLU A 148 -18.29 8.92 6.19
C GLU A 148 -16.89 9.34 5.71
N ILE A 149 -16.32 8.60 4.75
CA ILE A 149 -15.06 8.96 4.11
C ILE A 149 -15.19 10.32 3.42
N ASP A 150 -16.26 10.55 2.64
CA ASP A 150 -16.45 11.78 1.88
C ASP A 150 -16.62 12.97 2.83
N ARG A 151 -17.41 12.82 3.90
CA ARG A 151 -17.57 13.84 4.95
C ARG A 151 -16.24 14.18 5.64
N PHE A 152 -15.44 13.17 5.95
CA PHE A 152 -14.11 13.39 6.51
C PHE A 152 -13.18 14.10 5.50
N CYS A 153 -13.14 13.64 4.25
CA CYS A 153 -12.34 14.23 3.19
C CYS A 153 -12.67 15.71 2.97
N ASP A 154 -13.96 16.05 2.89
CA ASP A 154 -14.41 17.45 2.77
C ASP A 154 -13.93 18.30 3.95
N ARG A 155 -14.00 17.75 5.17
CA ARG A 155 -13.61 18.48 6.39
C ARG A 155 -12.12 18.77 6.48
N VAL A 156 -11.26 17.87 5.99
CA VAL A 156 -9.79 18.00 6.08
C VAL A 156 -9.13 18.54 4.81
N GLY A 157 -9.89 18.73 3.72
CA GLY A 157 -9.36 19.14 2.42
C GLY A 157 -8.59 18.01 1.72
N PHE A 158 -9.16 16.80 1.72
CA PHE A 158 -8.60 15.62 1.08
C PHE A 158 -9.56 15.07 0.02
N ASN A 159 -9.09 14.25 -0.92
CA ASN A 159 -9.94 13.70 -1.98
C ASN A 159 -9.96 12.17 -1.94
N ARG A 160 -11.15 11.60 -2.06
CA ARG A 160 -11.31 10.20 -2.43
C ARG A 160 -11.16 10.09 -3.96
N ILE A 161 -10.12 9.38 -4.41
CA ILE A 161 -9.77 9.26 -5.83
C ILE A 161 -10.35 8.01 -6.49
N ALA A 162 -10.71 7.00 -5.71
CA ALA A 162 -11.34 5.78 -6.18
C ALA A 162 -12.23 5.13 -5.10
N HIS A 163 -13.17 4.30 -5.58
CA HIS A 163 -14.02 3.47 -4.74
C HIS A 163 -13.96 2.02 -5.24
N MET A 164 -13.38 1.15 -4.43
CA MET A 164 -13.33 -0.29 -4.65
C MET A 164 -14.40 -0.94 -3.76
N ALA A 165 -15.54 -1.25 -4.37
CA ALA A 165 -16.67 -1.82 -3.64
C ALA A 165 -16.34 -3.21 -3.06
N ASP A 166 -17.07 -3.60 -2.01
CA ASP A 166 -17.02 -4.95 -1.45
C ASP A 166 -17.82 -5.90 -2.32
N VAL A 167 -17.16 -6.57 -3.26
CA VAL A 167 -17.77 -7.46 -4.25
C VAL A 167 -17.19 -8.87 -4.21
N ASP A 168 -18.01 -9.87 -4.48
CA ASP A 168 -17.62 -11.28 -4.45
C ASP A 168 -16.56 -11.64 -5.52
N ALA A 169 -16.50 -10.89 -6.61
CA ALA A 169 -15.50 -11.06 -7.65
C ALA A 169 -14.06 -11.10 -7.12
N ILE A 170 -13.74 -10.19 -6.18
CA ILE A 170 -12.41 -10.12 -5.55
C ILE A 170 -12.14 -11.38 -4.71
N ARG A 171 -13.12 -11.84 -3.94
CA ARG A 171 -12.99 -13.07 -3.14
C ARG A 171 -12.80 -14.29 -4.03
N ARG A 172 -13.56 -14.40 -5.13
CA ARG A 172 -13.44 -15.52 -6.08
C ARG A 172 -12.08 -15.56 -6.75
N SER A 173 -11.53 -14.42 -7.18
CA SER A 173 -10.20 -14.35 -7.80
C SER A 173 -9.13 -14.85 -6.83
N ARG A 174 -9.17 -14.44 -5.57
CA ARG A 174 -8.21 -14.88 -4.54
C ARG A 174 -8.31 -16.37 -4.24
N LEU A 175 -9.51 -16.95 -4.18
CA LEU A 175 -9.71 -18.40 -4.01
C LEU A 175 -9.13 -19.19 -5.18
N LYS A 176 -9.21 -18.64 -6.41
CA LYS A 176 -8.60 -19.23 -7.59
C LYS A 176 -7.10 -18.94 -7.73
N LYS A 177 -6.51 -18.17 -6.80
CA LYS A 177 -5.10 -17.72 -6.83
C LYS A 177 -4.76 -16.98 -8.13
N LYS A 178 -5.68 -16.15 -8.59
CA LYS A 178 -5.58 -15.36 -9.81
C LYS A 178 -5.86 -13.89 -9.53
N THR A 179 -5.27 -13.03 -10.33
CA THR A 179 -5.72 -11.64 -10.37
C THR A 179 -7.09 -11.56 -11.04
N LEU A 180 -7.81 -10.44 -10.86
CA LEU A 180 -9.06 -10.21 -11.58
C LEU A 180 -8.86 -10.26 -13.12
N PHE A 181 -7.68 -9.90 -13.60
CA PHE A 181 -7.34 -9.85 -15.03
C PHE A 181 -7.09 -11.23 -15.66
N GLU A 182 -6.93 -12.27 -14.85
CA GLU A 182 -6.81 -13.68 -15.27
C GLU A 182 -8.12 -14.45 -15.15
N MET A 183 -9.17 -13.80 -14.62
CA MET A 183 -10.49 -14.40 -14.49
C MET A 183 -11.25 -14.35 -15.83
N ASP A 184 -12.27 -15.17 -15.96
CA ASP A 184 -13.18 -15.13 -17.12
C ASP A 184 -13.98 -13.81 -17.14
N ASP A 185 -14.48 -13.42 -18.33
CA ASP A 185 -15.20 -12.17 -18.55
C ASP A 185 -16.65 -12.24 -18.05
N GLU A 186 -16.81 -12.31 -16.73
CA GLU A 186 -18.11 -12.16 -16.07
C GLU A 186 -18.42 -10.66 -15.83
N PRO A 187 -19.69 -10.22 -15.85
CA PRO A 187 -20.03 -8.79 -15.76
C PRO A 187 -19.46 -8.08 -14.52
N ASP A 188 -19.46 -8.73 -13.35
CA ASP A 188 -18.92 -8.17 -12.11
C ASP A 188 -17.38 -8.14 -12.11
N ILE A 189 -16.73 -9.11 -12.75
CA ILE A 189 -15.27 -9.11 -12.98
C ILE A 189 -14.87 -7.94 -13.89
N LEU A 190 -15.60 -7.75 -15.00
CA LEU A 190 -15.34 -6.65 -15.92
C LEU A 190 -15.51 -5.29 -15.24
N ALA A 191 -16.59 -5.10 -14.48
CA ALA A 191 -16.81 -3.88 -13.72
C ALA A 191 -15.66 -3.58 -12.73
N CYS A 192 -15.18 -4.60 -12.01
CA CYS A 192 -14.02 -4.46 -11.13
C CYS A 192 -12.76 -4.05 -11.91
N ARG A 193 -12.48 -4.71 -13.03
CA ARG A 193 -11.31 -4.37 -13.87
C ARG A 193 -11.34 -2.92 -14.33
N GLU A 194 -12.49 -2.42 -14.75
CA GLU A 194 -12.65 -1.02 -15.18
C GLU A 194 -12.30 -0.04 -14.06
N GLU A 195 -12.70 -0.31 -12.82
CA GLU A 195 -12.34 0.54 -11.66
C GLU A 195 -10.83 0.54 -11.41
N TYR A 196 -10.19 -0.64 -11.42
CA TYR A 196 -8.74 -0.73 -11.26
C TYR A 196 -7.99 -0.05 -12.41
N GLN A 197 -8.47 -0.18 -13.65
CA GLN A 197 -7.87 0.47 -14.81
C GLN A 197 -8.01 2.00 -14.72
N ARG A 198 -9.17 2.51 -14.31
CA ARG A 198 -9.37 3.95 -14.08
C ARG A 198 -8.43 4.50 -13.03
N LEU A 199 -8.29 3.79 -11.91
CA LEU A 199 -7.34 4.16 -10.86
C LEU A 199 -5.90 4.17 -11.40
N ALA A 200 -5.49 3.08 -12.05
CA ALA A 200 -4.15 2.96 -12.63
C ALA A 200 -3.85 4.10 -13.63
N GLN A 201 -4.82 4.42 -14.51
CA GLN A 201 -4.68 5.52 -15.45
C GLN A 201 -4.56 6.88 -14.76
N SER A 202 -5.33 7.09 -13.69
CA SER A 202 -5.24 8.34 -12.90
C SER A 202 -3.87 8.49 -12.24
N LEU A 203 -3.33 7.40 -11.71
CA LEU A 203 -1.98 7.38 -11.11
C LEU A 203 -0.90 7.63 -12.17
N TRP A 204 -1.02 7.00 -13.32
CA TRP A 204 -0.07 7.16 -14.44
C TRP A 204 -0.06 8.60 -14.98
N ASN A 205 -1.21 9.22 -15.10
CA ASN A 205 -1.33 10.61 -15.53
C ASN A 205 -0.79 11.62 -14.51
N GLY A 206 -0.53 11.17 -13.29
CA GLY A 206 -0.10 11.99 -12.16
C GLY A 206 -1.27 12.61 -11.40
N LEU A 207 -1.25 12.51 -10.09
CA LEU A 207 -2.21 13.15 -9.19
C LEU A 207 -1.60 14.42 -8.58
N PRO A 208 -2.38 15.49 -8.40
CA PRO A 208 -1.89 16.69 -7.73
C PRO A 208 -1.56 16.38 -6.26
N PRO A 209 -0.47 16.93 -5.73
CA PRO A 209 -0.15 16.81 -4.31
C PRO A 209 -1.18 17.56 -3.46
N MET A 210 -1.51 17.00 -2.30
CA MET A 210 -2.47 17.54 -1.36
C MET A 210 -1.84 17.78 0.01
N ASN A 211 -2.35 18.79 0.70
CA ASN A 211 -1.95 19.15 2.07
C ASN A 211 -3.18 19.18 3.00
N PRO A 212 -3.83 18.04 3.24
CA PRO A 212 -4.98 18.00 4.15
C PRO A 212 -4.57 18.37 5.57
N ALA A 213 -5.49 19.02 6.30
CA ALA A 213 -5.29 19.39 7.68
C ALA A 213 -5.91 18.30 8.61
N PRO A 214 -5.10 17.47 9.28
CA PRO A 214 -5.62 16.43 10.16
C PRO A 214 -6.39 17.04 11.33
N LEU A 215 -7.47 16.36 11.75
CA LEU A 215 -8.30 16.81 12.87
C LEU A 215 -7.70 16.40 14.21
N PRO A 216 -7.88 17.23 15.28
CA PRO A 216 -7.71 16.79 16.65
C PRO A 216 -8.65 15.62 16.98
N ASP A 217 -8.22 14.75 17.91
CA ASP A 217 -8.97 13.52 18.23
C ASP A 217 -10.45 13.82 18.60
N ARG A 218 -10.71 14.86 19.37
CA ARG A 218 -12.08 15.26 19.74
C ARG A 218 -12.93 15.60 18.51
N GLU A 219 -12.39 16.37 17.57
CA GLU A 219 -13.15 16.81 16.39
C GLU A 219 -13.47 15.64 15.45
N ILE A 220 -12.59 14.64 15.32
CA ILE A 220 -12.91 13.47 14.50
C ILE A 220 -13.99 12.59 15.14
N PHE A 221 -13.99 12.45 16.48
CA PHE A 221 -15.06 11.75 17.18
C PHE A 221 -16.40 12.44 16.98
N GLU A 222 -16.49 13.76 17.16
CA GLU A 222 -17.69 14.56 16.92
C GLU A 222 -18.14 14.44 15.44
N LEU A 223 -17.22 14.52 14.47
CA LEU A 223 -17.53 14.41 13.04
C LEU A 223 -18.17 13.07 12.67
N LEU A 224 -17.73 11.98 13.30
CA LEU A 224 -18.22 10.63 13.03
C LEU A 224 -19.37 10.19 13.96
N GLY A 225 -19.88 11.09 14.80
CA GLY A 225 -21.09 10.87 15.63
C GLY A 225 -20.82 10.13 16.94
N PHE A 226 -19.61 10.22 17.46
CA PHE A 226 -19.21 9.70 18.78
C PHE A 226 -19.02 10.86 19.77
N ASP A 227 -20.12 11.49 20.21
CA ASP A 227 -20.13 12.59 21.19
C ASP A 227 -19.87 12.11 22.63
#